data_62067c0625b87e6f2b46adcb5cb6c746
#
_entry.id   62067c0625b87e6f2b46adcb5cb6c746
#
_cell.length_a   1.000
_cell.length_b   1.000
_cell.length_c   1.000
_cell.angle_alpha   90.00
_cell.angle_beta   90.00
_cell.angle_gamma   90.00
#
_symmetry.space_group_name_H-M   'P 1'
#
loop_
_entity.id
_entity.type
_entity.pdbx_description
1 polymer ?
#
loop_
_entity_poly.entity_id
_entity_poly.type
_entity_poly.pdbx_seq_one_letter_code
_entity_poly.pdbx_strand_id
1 'polypeptide(L)'
;RNFPNLPLNLTYNVKLRDVLPEKVMMGFSAAATGGVPVQAIRSWNLSSTLELGLTQNGGKGNSKMWLVGLITGLVLLVAGVSFGTYILWRNSKRKVVEEDEDLIEGTGPKMFAYKDLVVATNNFSEEGKLGQGGFGSVYKGFLAKTNMEIAVKKISSNSNQGKKEYISEVMTISRLRHRNLVQLVGWSHKRESFVLAYEYMPNGSLDSHLFHKKTHLSWPVRRKIVHGLASGLLYLHEEWEQCVVHRDIKSSNVMLDSNFNAKLGDFGLARFVDHELGSQTTVVAGTMGYMAPEY
;
A
#
# COMPACT_ATOMS: atom_id res chain seq x y z
N ARG A 1 -21.98 39.28 -19.54
CA ARG A 1 -21.89 40.53 -18.79
C ARG A 1 -20.77 40.32 -17.77
N ASN A 2 -19.64 40.98 -18.00
CA ASN A 2 -18.50 41.00 -17.09
C ASN A 2 -18.84 41.87 -15.89
N PHE A 3 -18.86 41.30 -14.70
CA PHE A 3 -18.87 42.08 -13.46
C PHE A 3 -17.43 42.42 -13.10
N PRO A 4 -17.10 43.71 -12.82
CA PRO A 4 -15.76 44.07 -12.41
C PRO A 4 -15.46 43.51 -11.03
N ASN A 5 -14.27 42.91 -10.86
CA ASN A 5 -13.71 42.50 -9.57
C ASN A 5 -13.44 43.75 -8.72
N LEU A 6 -14.41 44.22 -7.99
CA LEU A 6 -14.22 45.23 -6.94
C LEU A 6 -13.78 44.49 -5.66
N PRO A 7 -12.65 44.88 -5.06
CA PRO A 7 -12.29 44.36 -3.74
C PRO A 7 -13.28 44.91 -2.72
N LEU A 8 -14.06 44.03 -2.12
CA LEU A 8 -14.91 44.34 -0.98
C LEU A 8 -14.01 44.49 0.26
N ASN A 9 -13.71 45.74 0.67
CA ASN A 9 -13.12 46.05 1.95
C ASN A 9 -14.24 46.24 2.97
N LEU A 10 -14.43 45.26 3.85
CA LEU A 10 -15.27 45.41 5.04
C LEU A 10 -14.37 45.72 6.23
N THR A 11 -14.54 46.92 6.77
CA THR A 11 -13.85 47.34 7.99
C THR A 11 -14.87 47.49 9.10
N TYR A 12 -14.72 46.67 10.15
CA TYR A 12 -15.55 46.75 11.35
C TYR A 12 -14.67 46.83 12.59
N ASN A 13 -14.83 47.87 13.38
CA ASN A 13 -14.06 48.09 14.60
C ASN A 13 -14.81 47.47 15.80
N VAL A 14 -14.32 46.37 16.31
CA VAL A 14 -14.82 45.73 17.53
C VAL A 14 -13.70 45.61 18.55
N LYS A 15 -13.99 45.96 19.80
CA LYS A 15 -13.10 45.62 20.91
C LYS A 15 -13.29 44.15 21.27
N LEU A 16 -12.52 43.29 20.60
CA LEU A 16 -12.62 41.82 20.72
C LEU A 16 -12.46 41.33 22.17
N ARG A 17 -11.72 42.09 23.00
CA ARG A 17 -11.49 41.79 24.41
C ARG A 17 -12.76 41.76 25.23
N ASP A 18 -13.77 42.53 24.85
CA ASP A 18 -15.02 42.72 25.65
C ASP A 18 -16.12 41.75 25.23
N VAL A 19 -15.91 41.01 24.10
CA VAL A 19 -16.95 40.21 23.46
C VAL A 19 -16.55 38.72 23.30
N LEU A 20 -15.26 38.42 23.23
CA LEU A 20 -14.81 37.06 22.98
C LEU A 20 -14.34 36.32 24.23
N PRO A 21 -14.61 35.00 24.35
CA PRO A 21 -14.08 34.18 25.43
C PRO A 21 -12.54 34.02 25.29
N GLU A 22 -11.90 33.52 26.34
CA GLU A 22 -10.45 33.40 26.46
C GLU A 22 -9.81 32.55 25.31
N LYS A 23 -10.59 31.66 24.69
CA LYS A 23 -10.18 30.86 23.53
C LYS A 23 -11.19 30.99 22.42
N VAL A 24 -10.76 31.41 21.25
CA VAL A 24 -11.59 31.55 20.05
C VAL A 24 -11.00 30.81 18.87
N MET A 25 -11.87 30.23 18.04
CA MET A 25 -11.50 29.70 16.73
C MET A 25 -11.94 30.68 15.65
N MET A 26 -11.06 30.95 14.69
CA MET A 26 -11.38 31.75 13.51
C MET A 26 -11.43 30.83 12.28
N GLY A 27 -12.42 31.06 11.43
CA GLY A 27 -12.60 30.29 10.21
C GLY A 27 -13.29 31.11 9.13
N PHE A 28 -13.23 30.62 7.92
CA PHE A 28 -13.91 31.19 6.76
C PHE A 28 -14.96 30.23 6.29
N SER A 29 -16.14 30.71 5.93
CA SER A 29 -17.18 29.94 5.26
C SER A 29 -17.58 30.59 3.94
N ALA A 30 -17.81 29.81 2.91
CA ALA A 30 -18.33 30.27 1.64
C ALA A 30 -19.56 29.43 1.26
N ALA A 31 -20.66 30.10 0.91
CA ALA A 31 -21.85 29.44 0.38
C ALA A 31 -21.92 29.67 -1.14
N ALA A 32 -22.07 28.58 -1.91
CA ALA A 32 -22.31 28.65 -3.34
C ALA A 32 -23.80 28.41 -3.61
N THR A 33 -24.48 29.38 -4.17
CA THR A 33 -25.82 29.22 -4.74
C THR A 33 -25.69 29.16 -6.26
N GLY A 34 -25.80 27.95 -6.82
CA GLY A 34 -26.04 27.72 -8.23
C GLY A 34 -24.94 28.14 -9.22
N GLY A 35 -24.11 27.16 -9.67
CA GLY A 35 -23.18 27.37 -10.81
C GLY A 35 -21.80 27.91 -10.41
N VAL A 36 -20.86 27.06 -10.38
CA VAL A 36 -19.45 27.17 -9.94
C VAL A 36 -18.76 28.48 -10.27
N PRO A 37 -18.26 29.20 -9.26
CA PRO A 37 -16.85 29.54 -9.25
C PRO A 37 -16.14 29.01 -7.98
N VAL A 38 -15.02 28.32 -8.17
CA VAL A 38 -14.12 27.93 -7.09
C VAL A 38 -13.55 29.21 -6.45
N GLN A 39 -13.99 29.51 -5.23
CA GLN A 39 -13.43 30.64 -4.45
C GLN A 39 -12.24 30.10 -3.65
N ALA A 40 -11.05 30.63 -3.94
CA ALA A 40 -9.84 30.29 -3.23
C ALA A 40 -9.33 31.49 -2.43
N ILE A 41 -9.07 31.28 -1.13
CA ILE A 41 -8.35 32.25 -0.31
C ILE A 41 -6.86 32.08 -0.59
N ARG A 42 -6.23 33.09 -1.24
CA ARG A 42 -4.80 33.03 -1.63
C ARG A 42 -3.86 33.40 -0.49
N SER A 43 -4.28 34.29 0.39
CA SER A 43 -3.51 34.68 1.58
C SER A 43 -4.41 35.38 2.60
N TRP A 44 -4.08 35.26 3.83
CA TRP A 44 -4.66 36.10 4.91
C TRP A 44 -3.60 36.39 5.95
N ASN A 45 -3.77 37.48 6.67
CA ASN A 45 -2.86 37.90 7.73
C ASN A 45 -3.68 38.34 8.94
N LEU A 46 -3.26 37.91 10.12
CA LEU A 46 -3.84 38.32 11.40
C LEU A 46 -2.76 39.08 12.19
N SER A 47 -3.06 40.31 12.56
CA SER A 47 -2.22 41.10 13.50
C SER A 47 -3.03 41.39 14.76
N SER A 48 -2.43 41.21 15.92
CA SER A 48 -3.05 41.50 17.21
C SER A 48 -2.20 42.54 17.97
N THR A 49 -2.87 43.51 18.56
CA THR A 49 -2.28 44.52 19.47
C THR A 49 -2.45 44.13 20.93
N LEU A 50 -2.79 42.86 21.22
CA LEU A 50 -2.87 42.37 22.60
C LEU A 50 -1.48 42.30 23.23
N GLU A 51 -1.17 43.24 24.06
CA GLU A 51 -0.02 43.16 24.98
C GLU A 51 -0.37 42.15 26.09
N LEU A 52 0.39 41.05 26.13
CA LEU A 52 0.40 40.17 27.30
C LEU A 52 1.03 40.96 28.44
N GLY A 53 0.21 41.49 29.33
CA GLY A 53 0.65 42.15 30.55
C GLY A 53 1.41 41.17 31.46
N LEU A 54 2.71 41.04 31.25
CA LEU A 54 3.62 40.47 32.20
C LEU A 54 3.84 41.49 33.32
N THR A 55 3.19 41.32 34.45
CA THR A 55 3.46 42.03 35.68
C THR A 55 4.92 41.82 36.08
N GLN A 56 5.73 42.86 35.85
CA GLN A 56 7.08 42.95 36.39
C GLN A 56 6.98 43.27 37.91
N ASN A 57 7.13 42.28 38.75
CA ASN A 57 7.46 42.47 40.12
C ASN A 57 8.99 42.49 40.29
N GLY A 58 9.50 43.68 40.61
CA GLY A 58 10.91 43.90 40.86
C GLY A 58 11.40 43.21 42.15
N GLY A 59 12.31 42.29 41.99
CA GLY A 59 13.13 41.70 43.07
C GLY A 59 14.54 41.50 42.54
N LYS A 60 15.46 42.33 42.99
CA LYS A 60 16.90 42.16 42.73
C LYS A 60 17.39 40.93 43.45
N GLY A 61 17.74 39.89 42.68
CA GLY A 61 18.43 38.71 43.19
C GLY A 61 18.57 37.67 42.07
N ASN A 62 19.74 37.25 41.77
CA ASN A 62 20.28 36.23 40.85
C ASN A 62 19.30 35.17 40.25
N SER A 63 18.09 35.54 39.85
CA SER A 63 17.02 34.69 39.38
C SER A 63 17.15 34.22 37.90
N LYS A 64 18.06 34.77 37.14
CA LYS A 64 18.22 34.43 35.72
C LYS A 64 18.92 33.08 35.48
N MET A 65 19.77 32.66 36.40
CA MET A 65 20.52 31.40 36.23
C MET A 65 19.65 30.15 36.49
N TRP A 66 18.73 30.17 37.43
CA TRP A 66 17.84 29.04 37.64
C TRP A 66 16.74 28.91 36.58
N LEU A 67 16.26 30.00 35.99
CA LEU A 67 15.34 30.02 34.85
C LEU A 67 15.98 29.42 33.59
N VAL A 68 17.24 29.74 33.32
CA VAL A 68 18.01 29.11 32.23
C VAL A 68 18.17 27.61 32.49
N GLY A 69 18.47 27.22 33.75
CA GLY A 69 18.52 25.81 34.12
C GLY A 69 17.18 25.05 33.95
N LEU A 70 16.05 25.72 34.29
CA LEU A 70 14.72 25.14 34.09
C LEU A 70 14.35 25.00 32.61
N ILE A 71 14.63 26.00 31.81
CA ILE A 71 14.34 25.97 30.36
C ILE A 71 15.21 24.92 29.66
N THR A 72 16.51 24.86 29.97
CA THR A 72 17.40 23.82 29.42
C THR A 72 16.99 22.42 29.88
N GLY A 73 16.62 22.24 31.15
CA GLY A 73 16.09 21.00 31.67
C GLY A 73 14.81 20.54 30.99
N LEU A 74 13.87 21.47 30.75
CA LEU A 74 12.61 21.19 30.04
C LEU A 74 12.85 20.81 28.57
N VAL A 75 13.74 21.51 27.89
CA VAL A 75 14.12 21.19 26.49
C VAL A 75 14.76 19.80 26.39
N LEU A 76 15.66 19.46 27.31
CA LEU A 76 16.28 18.12 27.36
C LEU A 76 15.27 17.04 27.68
N LEU A 77 14.31 17.32 28.57
CA LEU A 77 13.23 16.38 28.92
C LEU A 77 12.32 16.12 27.70
N VAL A 78 11.87 17.18 27.01
CA VAL A 78 11.07 17.07 25.79
C VAL A 78 11.83 16.33 24.68
N ALA A 79 13.11 16.65 24.49
CA ALA A 79 13.97 15.94 23.54
C ALA A 79 14.14 14.45 23.91
N GLY A 80 14.34 14.14 25.19
CA GLY A 80 14.44 12.78 25.69
C GLY A 80 13.15 11.99 25.51
N VAL A 81 12.00 12.58 25.83
CA VAL A 81 10.67 11.95 25.62
C VAL A 81 10.40 11.73 24.14
N SER A 82 10.69 12.72 23.30
CA SER A 82 10.52 12.61 21.84
C SER A 82 11.44 11.56 21.24
N PHE A 83 12.66 11.45 21.69
CA PHE A 83 13.60 10.43 21.26
C PHE A 83 13.19 9.05 21.77
N GLY A 84 12.74 8.94 23.02
CA GLY A 84 12.20 7.70 23.59
C GLY A 84 10.96 7.20 22.83
N THR A 85 9.99 8.08 22.58
CA THR A 85 8.79 7.73 21.78
C THR A 85 9.15 7.36 20.34
N TYR A 86 10.12 8.04 19.74
CA TYR A 86 10.64 7.68 18.41
C TYR A 86 11.29 6.29 18.41
N ILE A 87 12.11 5.96 19.44
CA ILE A 87 12.72 4.62 19.56
C ILE A 87 11.66 3.54 19.79
N LEU A 88 10.69 3.79 20.70
CA LEU A 88 9.59 2.86 20.95
C LEU A 88 8.75 2.64 19.69
N TRP A 89 8.41 3.69 18.96
CA TRP A 89 7.70 3.61 17.69
C TRP A 89 8.51 2.87 16.62
N ARG A 90 9.81 3.14 16.52
CA ARG A 90 10.74 2.44 15.62
C ARG A 90 10.86 0.95 15.97
N ASN A 91 10.96 0.62 17.26
CA ASN A 91 11.07 -0.76 17.73
C ASN A 91 9.72 -1.51 17.59
N SER A 92 8.59 -0.85 17.83
CA SER A 92 7.26 -1.42 17.59
C SER A 92 7.07 -1.75 16.11
N LYS A 93 7.51 -0.87 15.21
CA LYS A 93 7.49 -1.16 13.76
C LYS A 93 8.45 -2.31 13.37
N ARG A 94 9.58 -2.48 14.07
CA ARG A 94 10.48 -3.62 13.84
C ARG A 94 9.87 -4.93 14.32
N LYS A 95 9.26 -4.96 15.50
CA LYS A 95 8.62 -6.17 16.05
C LYS A 95 7.51 -6.70 15.16
N VAL A 96 6.65 -5.82 14.60
CA VAL A 96 5.60 -6.24 13.66
C VAL A 96 6.18 -6.87 12.38
N VAL A 97 7.39 -6.47 11.96
CA VAL A 97 8.06 -7.06 10.79
C VAL A 97 8.74 -8.39 11.13
N GLU A 98 9.31 -8.52 12.33
CA GLU A 98 9.98 -9.74 12.80
C GLU A 98 8.94 -10.84 13.13
N GLU A 99 7.80 -10.50 13.73
CA GLU A 99 6.70 -11.45 13.99
C GLU A 99 6.07 -11.98 12.69
N ASP A 100 6.00 -11.15 11.63
CA ASP A 100 5.55 -11.58 10.31
C ASP A 100 6.58 -12.49 9.60
N GLU A 101 7.89 -12.33 9.87
CA GLU A 101 8.95 -13.18 9.33
C GLU A 101 8.96 -14.56 9.99
N ASP A 102 8.82 -14.64 11.32
CA ASP A 102 8.78 -15.90 12.08
C ASP A 102 7.57 -16.79 11.71
N LEU A 103 6.43 -16.17 11.34
CA LEU A 103 5.25 -16.90 10.88
C LEU A 103 5.42 -17.55 9.49
N ILE A 104 6.37 -17.07 8.70
CA ILE A 104 6.62 -17.57 7.33
C ILE A 104 7.65 -18.72 7.32
N GLU A 105 8.48 -18.86 8.36
CA GLU A 105 9.63 -19.79 8.35
C GLU A 105 9.30 -21.28 8.57
N GLY A 106 8.08 -21.64 8.99
CA GLY A 106 7.79 -22.99 9.47
C GLY A 106 7.36 -24.05 8.44
N THR A 107 6.60 -23.72 7.37
CA THR A 107 5.98 -24.72 6.47
C THR A 107 5.70 -24.22 5.05
N GLY A 108 6.27 -23.08 4.68
CA GLY A 108 5.99 -22.35 3.44
C GLY A 108 7.01 -22.56 2.30
N PRO A 109 6.86 -21.80 1.22
CA PRO A 109 7.82 -21.72 0.12
C PRO A 109 9.20 -21.27 0.62
N LYS A 110 10.24 -21.75 -0.07
CA LYS A 110 11.63 -21.53 0.33
C LYS A 110 12.02 -20.07 0.35
N MET A 111 12.64 -19.61 1.44
CA MET A 111 13.36 -18.35 1.44
C MET A 111 14.65 -18.47 0.62
N PHE A 112 14.79 -17.64 -0.40
CA PHE A 112 15.99 -17.55 -1.25
C PHE A 112 16.91 -16.43 -0.76
N ALA A 113 18.22 -16.65 -0.84
CA ALA A 113 19.13 -15.52 -0.76
C ALA A 113 18.91 -14.59 -1.95
N TYR A 114 18.83 -13.29 -1.74
CA TYR A 114 18.61 -12.30 -2.80
C TYR A 114 19.59 -12.45 -3.96
N LYS A 115 20.86 -12.79 -3.65
CA LYS A 115 21.91 -13.03 -4.64
C LYS A 115 21.58 -14.20 -5.60
N ASP A 116 20.93 -15.25 -5.09
CA ASP A 116 20.53 -16.40 -5.92
C ASP A 116 19.50 -15.99 -6.98
N LEU A 117 18.55 -15.12 -6.61
CA LEU A 117 17.55 -14.61 -7.56
C LEU A 117 18.15 -13.58 -8.53
N VAL A 118 19.13 -12.78 -8.10
CA VAL A 118 19.91 -11.91 -8.99
C VAL A 118 20.63 -12.72 -10.05
N VAL A 119 21.30 -13.82 -9.65
CA VAL A 119 21.99 -14.71 -10.58
C VAL A 119 20.99 -15.41 -11.50
N ALA A 120 19.90 -15.95 -10.95
CA ALA A 120 18.86 -16.65 -11.69
C ALA A 120 18.22 -15.80 -12.81
N THR A 121 18.16 -14.48 -12.62
CA THR A 121 17.54 -13.51 -13.55
C THR A 121 18.58 -12.73 -14.39
N ASN A 122 19.83 -13.13 -14.38
CA ASN A 122 20.92 -12.37 -15.00
C ASN A 122 20.88 -10.88 -14.61
N ASN A 123 20.89 -10.62 -13.28
CA ASN A 123 20.80 -9.29 -12.68
C ASN A 123 19.52 -8.51 -13.08
N PHE A 124 18.37 -9.20 -13.17
CA PHE A 124 17.09 -8.63 -13.63
C PHE A 124 17.24 -7.97 -15.02
N SER A 125 17.87 -8.70 -15.96
CA SER A 125 18.11 -8.21 -17.31
C SER A 125 16.81 -7.85 -18.02
N GLU A 126 16.81 -6.74 -18.76
CA GLU A 126 15.67 -6.32 -19.57
C GLU A 126 15.34 -7.36 -20.68
N GLU A 127 16.32 -8.14 -21.15
CA GLU A 127 16.10 -9.23 -22.10
C GLU A 127 15.20 -10.34 -21.53
N GLY A 128 15.29 -10.58 -20.21
CA GLY A 128 14.47 -11.54 -19.48
C GLY A 128 13.16 -10.97 -18.96
N LYS A 129 12.83 -9.72 -19.22
CA LYS A 129 11.65 -9.06 -18.70
C LYS A 129 10.37 -9.61 -19.34
N LEU A 130 9.51 -10.19 -18.51
CA LEU A 130 8.23 -10.76 -18.91
C LEU A 130 7.09 -9.73 -18.88
N GLY A 131 7.19 -8.72 -18.02
CA GLY A 131 6.19 -7.69 -17.89
C GLY A 131 6.54 -6.66 -16.82
N GLN A 132 5.79 -5.56 -16.82
CA GLN A 132 5.88 -4.49 -15.83
C GLN A 132 4.48 -3.99 -15.50
N GLY A 133 4.20 -3.81 -14.22
CA GLY A 133 2.93 -3.27 -13.72
C GLY A 133 3.15 -2.25 -12.61
N GLY A 134 2.06 -1.76 -12.03
CA GLY A 134 2.09 -0.79 -10.92
C GLY A 134 2.84 -1.28 -9.68
N PHE A 135 2.94 -2.58 -9.50
CA PHE A 135 3.55 -3.22 -8.32
C PHE A 135 5.00 -3.65 -8.54
N GLY A 136 5.53 -3.53 -9.74
CA GLY A 136 6.91 -3.91 -10.05
C GLY A 136 7.10 -4.54 -11.41
N SER A 137 8.25 -5.19 -11.60
CA SER A 137 8.63 -5.86 -12.85
C SER A 137 8.80 -7.35 -12.63
N VAL A 138 8.44 -8.15 -13.64
CA VAL A 138 8.56 -9.61 -13.63
C VAL A 138 9.63 -10.02 -14.65
N TYR A 139 10.50 -10.91 -14.24
CA TYR A 139 11.63 -11.40 -15.04
C TYR A 139 11.62 -12.92 -15.14
N LYS A 140 11.99 -13.46 -16.29
CA LYS A 140 12.30 -14.87 -16.44
C LYS A 140 13.60 -15.18 -15.71
N GLY A 141 13.62 -16.26 -14.95
CA GLY A 141 14.80 -16.74 -14.26
C GLY A 141 15.00 -18.23 -14.41
N PHE A 142 16.21 -18.70 -14.10
CA PHE A 142 16.56 -20.11 -14.10
C PHE A 142 17.32 -20.49 -12.85
N LEU A 143 16.77 -21.41 -12.08
CA LEU A 143 17.39 -21.95 -10.87
C LEU A 143 18.27 -23.16 -11.23
N ALA A 144 19.57 -22.98 -11.39
CA ALA A 144 20.49 -24.04 -11.79
C ALA A 144 20.50 -25.23 -10.81
N LYS A 145 20.35 -25.00 -9.50
CA LYS A 145 20.35 -26.05 -8.47
C LYS A 145 19.18 -27.05 -8.61
N THR A 146 18.03 -26.58 -9.10
CA THR A 146 16.80 -27.40 -9.24
C THR A 146 16.42 -27.62 -10.69
N ASN A 147 17.21 -27.12 -11.64
CA ASN A 147 16.95 -27.16 -13.09
C ASN A 147 15.54 -26.65 -13.43
N MET A 148 15.13 -25.55 -12.85
CA MET A 148 13.76 -25.05 -12.93
C MET A 148 13.71 -23.62 -13.47
N GLU A 149 12.85 -23.38 -14.47
CA GLU A 149 12.47 -22.05 -14.91
C GLU A 149 11.51 -21.41 -13.91
N ILE A 150 11.72 -20.15 -13.59
CA ILE A 150 10.90 -19.37 -12.67
C ILE A 150 10.53 -18.01 -13.26
N ALA A 151 9.44 -17.44 -12.76
CA ALA A 151 9.09 -16.03 -12.97
C ALA A 151 9.35 -15.26 -11.67
N VAL A 152 10.20 -14.24 -11.73
CA VAL A 152 10.65 -13.48 -10.57
C VAL A 152 10.03 -12.09 -10.59
N LYS A 153 9.10 -11.84 -9.69
CA LYS A 153 8.43 -10.53 -9.48
C LYS A 153 9.25 -9.71 -8.50
N LYS A 154 9.89 -8.64 -8.99
CA LYS A 154 10.61 -7.67 -8.19
C LYS A 154 9.70 -6.50 -7.89
N ILE A 155 9.35 -6.32 -6.61
CA ILE A 155 8.40 -5.31 -6.16
C ILE A 155 9.13 -3.98 -5.95
N SER A 156 8.48 -2.88 -6.34
CA SER A 156 9.03 -1.53 -6.17
C SER A 156 9.10 -1.15 -4.69
N SER A 157 10.30 -0.84 -4.21
CA SER A 157 10.58 -0.51 -2.81
C SER A 157 10.03 0.85 -2.36
N ASN A 158 9.65 1.72 -3.32
CA ASN A 158 9.31 3.11 -3.02
C ASN A 158 7.87 3.33 -2.53
N SER A 159 7.06 2.28 -2.37
CA SER A 159 5.68 2.41 -1.90
C SER A 159 5.41 1.55 -0.68
N ASN A 160 4.85 2.15 0.37
CA ASN A 160 4.30 1.42 1.51
C ASN A 160 3.22 0.40 1.07
N GLN A 161 2.56 0.64 -0.06
CA GLN A 161 1.58 -0.24 -0.65
C GLN A 161 2.23 -1.52 -1.17
N GLY A 162 3.35 -1.43 -1.91
CA GLY A 162 4.08 -2.59 -2.44
C GLY A 162 4.55 -3.54 -1.34
N LYS A 163 4.99 -3.02 -0.19
CA LYS A 163 5.34 -3.85 0.97
C LYS A 163 4.12 -4.59 1.53
N LYS A 164 2.97 -3.93 1.68
CA LYS A 164 1.73 -4.56 2.16
C LYS A 164 1.26 -5.66 1.22
N GLU A 165 1.32 -5.44 -0.08
CA GLU A 165 0.96 -6.43 -1.10
C GLU A 165 1.90 -7.62 -1.09
N TYR A 166 3.22 -7.39 -0.97
CA TYR A 166 4.20 -8.45 -0.82
C TYR A 166 3.89 -9.36 0.38
N ILE A 167 3.66 -8.78 1.55
CA ILE A 167 3.34 -9.55 2.77
C ILE A 167 2.02 -10.32 2.56
N SER A 168 0.98 -9.65 2.09
CA SER A 168 -0.31 -10.27 1.80
C SER A 168 -0.16 -11.44 0.82
N GLU A 169 0.63 -11.26 -0.26
CA GLU A 169 0.85 -12.27 -1.28
C GLU A 169 1.62 -13.47 -0.71
N VAL A 170 2.71 -13.25 0.02
CA VAL A 170 3.45 -14.35 0.67
C VAL A 170 2.57 -15.10 1.66
N MET A 171 1.87 -14.42 2.56
CA MET A 171 1.05 -15.06 3.59
C MET A 171 -0.12 -15.85 3.00
N THR A 172 -0.70 -15.38 1.90
CA THR A 172 -1.84 -16.04 1.27
C THR A 172 -1.38 -17.23 0.41
N ILE A 173 -0.56 -16.98 -0.62
CA ILE A 173 -0.24 -18.00 -1.62
C ILE A 173 0.69 -19.10 -1.07
N SER A 174 1.46 -18.80 0.00
CA SER A 174 2.33 -19.80 0.62
C SER A 174 1.57 -21.00 1.20
N ARG A 175 0.33 -20.79 1.62
CA ARG A 175 -0.54 -21.82 2.23
C ARG A 175 -1.41 -22.55 1.22
N LEU A 176 -1.70 -21.90 0.09
CA LEU A 176 -2.61 -22.42 -0.92
C LEU A 176 -1.90 -23.41 -1.86
N ARG A 177 -2.53 -24.54 -2.15
CA ARG A 177 -2.03 -25.54 -3.09
C ARG A 177 -3.17 -26.06 -3.93
N HIS A 178 -3.26 -25.59 -5.16
CA HIS A 178 -4.27 -26.03 -6.12
C HIS A 178 -3.73 -25.97 -7.55
N ARG A 179 -4.13 -26.90 -8.41
CA ARG A 179 -3.66 -26.98 -9.81
C ARG A 179 -3.98 -25.75 -10.66
N ASN A 180 -5.01 -24.99 -10.30
CA ASN A 180 -5.44 -23.78 -11.00
C ASN A 180 -5.03 -22.48 -10.24
N LEU A 181 -4.06 -22.57 -9.33
CA LEU A 181 -3.40 -21.43 -8.72
C LEU A 181 -1.92 -21.44 -9.09
N VAL A 182 -1.34 -20.26 -9.34
CA VAL A 182 0.09 -20.11 -9.59
C VAL A 182 0.85 -20.43 -8.30
N GLN A 183 1.85 -21.31 -8.38
CA GLN A 183 2.60 -21.75 -7.22
C GLN A 183 3.74 -20.77 -6.90
N LEU A 184 3.80 -20.31 -5.67
CA LEU A 184 4.97 -19.61 -5.14
C LEU A 184 6.06 -20.65 -4.86
N VAL A 185 7.20 -20.55 -5.55
CA VAL A 185 8.40 -21.39 -5.37
C VAL A 185 9.19 -20.91 -4.18
N GLY A 186 9.25 -19.59 -4.00
CA GLY A 186 9.90 -18.98 -2.87
C GLY A 186 9.90 -17.46 -2.92
N TRP A 187 10.52 -16.87 -1.92
CA TRP A 187 10.56 -15.43 -1.74
C TRP A 187 11.92 -14.97 -1.22
N SER A 188 12.20 -13.69 -1.32
CA SER A 188 13.38 -13.05 -0.75
C SER A 188 13.04 -11.67 -0.25
N HIS A 189 13.54 -11.37 0.95
CA HIS A 189 13.46 -10.05 1.54
C HIS A 189 14.85 -9.61 1.97
N LYS A 190 15.36 -8.54 1.40
CA LYS A 190 16.63 -7.95 1.79
C LYS A 190 16.51 -6.43 1.87
N ARG A 191 16.50 -5.88 3.09
CA ARG A 191 16.28 -4.46 3.35
C ARG A 191 14.95 -4.00 2.73
N GLU A 192 15.01 -3.18 1.65
CA GLU A 192 13.83 -2.67 0.94
C GLU A 192 13.55 -3.42 -0.39
N SER A 193 14.26 -4.53 -0.64
CA SER A 193 14.09 -5.32 -1.84
C SER A 193 13.20 -6.53 -1.58
N PHE A 194 12.00 -6.51 -2.10
CA PHE A 194 10.99 -7.56 -2.00
C PHE A 194 10.91 -8.30 -3.32
N VAL A 195 11.12 -9.62 -3.28
CA VAL A 195 11.16 -10.45 -4.50
C VAL A 195 10.37 -11.74 -4.27
N LEU A 196 9.50 -12.07 -5.21
CA LEU A 196 8.71 -13.30 -5.24
C LEU A 196 9.14 -14.14 -6.44
N ALA A 197 9.34 -15.44 -6.24
CA ALA A 197 9.67 -16.38 -7.29
C ALA A 197 8.52 -17.39 -7.47
N TYR A 198 7.94 -17.41 -8.65
CA TYR A 198 6.82 -18.28 -9.03
C TYR A 198 7.26 -19.32 -10.06
N GLU A 199 6.47 -20.37 -10.20
CA GLU A 199 6.57 -21.26 -11.37
C GLU A 199 6.43 -20.45 -12.66
N TYR A 200 7.23 -20.78 -13.68
CA TYR A 200 7.18 -20.09 -14.95
C TYR A 200 6.01 -20.55 -15.80
N MET A 201 5.26 -19.59 -16.37
CA MET A 201 4.13 -19.83 -17.24
C MET A 201 4.47 -19.52 -18.69
N PRO A 202 4.81 -20.52 -19.53
CA PRO A 202 5.36 -20.29 -20.86
C PRO A 202 4.37 -19.64 -21.83
N ASN A 203 3.07 -19.85 -21.64
CA ASN A 203 2.03 -19.20 -22.45
C ASN A 203 1.66 -17.80 -21.97
N GLY A 204 2.22 -17.34 -20.84
CA GLY A 204 1.99 -16.00 -20.29
C GLY A 204 0.58 -15.82 -19.73
N SER A 205 0.07 -14.60 -19.78
CA SER A 205 -1.24 -14.25 -19.25
C SER A 205 -2.35 -14.34 -20.32
N LEU A 206 -3.58 -14.57 -19.87
CA LEU A 206 -4.76 -14.66 -20.74
C LEU A 206 -5.00 -13.37 -21.52
N ASP A 207 -4.73 -12.19 -20.94
CA ASP A 207 -4.91 -10.91 -21.61
C ASP A 207 -4.01 -10.76 -22.85
N SER A 208 -2.81 -11.33 -22.83
CA SER A 208 -1.92 -11.33 -24.00
C SER A 208 -2.51 -12.05 -25.22
N HIS A 209 -3.34 -13.05 -24.97
CA HIS A 209 -4.06 -13.80 -26.02
C HIS A 209 -5.38 -13.14 -26.44
N LEU A 210 -6.05 -12.42 -25.51
CA LEU A 210 -7.32 -11.77 -25.79
C LEU A 210 -7.14 -10.42 -26.50
N PHE A 211 -6.16 -9.63 -26.07
CA PHE A 211 -6.02 -8.24 -26.48
C PHE A 211 -4.76 -7.95 -27.30
N HIS A 212 -3.68 -8.75 -27.14
CA HIS A 212 -2.39 -8.50 -27.79
C HIS A 212 -2.07 -9.48 -28.93
N LYS A 213 -3.06 -10.22 -29.42
CA LYS A 213 -2.99 -11.13 -30.58
C LYS A 213 -1.83 -12.15 -30.54
N LYS A 214 -1.37 -12.55 -29.36
CA LYS A 214 -0.27 -13.50 -29.21
C LYS A 214 -0.56 -14.83 -29.90
N THR A 215 -1.72 -15.42 -29.63
CA THR A 215 -2.20 -16.68 -30.24
C THR A 215 -3.70 -16.73 -30.16
N HIS A 216 -4.36 -17.15 -31.23
CA HIS A 216 -5.81 -17.33 -31.22
C HIS A 216 -6.19 -18.54 -30.36
N LEU A 217 -6.98 -18.31 -29.31
CA LEU A 217 -7.50 -19.38 -28.46
C LEU A 217 -8.76 -19.99 -29.10
N SER A 218 -8.68 -21.28 -29.43
CA SER A 218 -9.84 -22.05 -29.92
C SER A 218 -10.90 -22.19 -28.82
N TRP A 219 -12.15 -22.44 -29.22
CA TRP A 219 -13.25 -22.61 -28.26
C TRP A 219 -13.00 -23.68 -27.19
N PRO A 220 -12.49 -24.89 -27.52
CA PRO A 220 -12.15 -25.90 -26.51
C PRO A 220 -11.13 -25.38 -25.47
N VAL A 221 -10.13 -24.61 -25.90
CA VAL A 221 -9.14 -24.01 -25.00
C VAL A 221 -9.78 -22.94 -24.12
N ARG A 222 -10.63 -22.08 -24.67
CA ARG A 222 -11.36 -21.07 -23.88
C ARG A 222 -12.22 -21.72 -22.80
N ARG A 223 -12.97 -22.76 -23.16
CA ARG A 223 -13.77 -23.55 -22.23
C ARG A 223 -12.91 -24.16 -21.12
N LYS A 224 -11.75 -24.74 -21.47
CA LYS A 224 -10.79 -25.30 -20.50
C LYS A 224 -10.32 -24.24 -19.51
N ILE A 225 -9.98 -23.03 -19.99
CA ILE A 225 -9.54 -21.90 -19.17
C ILE A 225 -10.63 -21.50 -18.18
N VAL A 226 -11.88 -21.34 -18.65
CA VAL A 226 -13.02 -20.97 -17.79
C VAL A 226 -13.25 -22.01 -16.70
N HIS A 227 -13.25 -23.30 -17.05
CA HIS A 227 -13.40 -24.39 -16.06
C HIS A 227 -12.26 -24.40 -15.04
N GLY A 228 -11.01 -24.18 -15.49
CA GLY A 228 -9.88 -24.12 -14.59
C GLY A 228 -9.97 -22.93 -13.61
N LEU A 229 -10.37 -21.76 -14.12
CA LEU A 229 -10.57 -20.58 -13.27
C LEU A 229 -11.69 -20.80 -12.25
N ALA A 230 -12.85 -21.35 -12.69
CA ALA A 230 -13.95 -21.67 -11.80
C ALA A 230 -13.53 -22.68 -10.70
N SER A 231 -12.75 -23.70 -11.05
CA SER A 231 -12.21 -24.67 -10.08
C SER A 231 -11.26 -24.00 -9.08
N GLY A 232 -10.41 -23.07 -9.52
CA GLY A 232 -9.55 -22.31 -8.62
C GLY A 232 -10.33 -21.42 -7.65
N LEU A 233 -11.40 -20.78 -8.13
CA LEU A 233 -12.27 -19.95 -7.29
C LEU A 233 -13.09 -20.77 -6.30
N LEU A 234 -13.62 -21.93 -6.72
CA LEU A 234 -14.31 -22.85 -5.82
C LEU A 234 -13.39 -23.29 -4.67
N TYR A 235 -12.15 -23.65 -5.00
CA TYR A 235 -11.16 -23.97 -3.99
C TYR A 235 -10.93 -22.83 -2.99
N LEU A 236 -10.76 -21.60 -3.47
CA LEU A 236 -10.52 -20.44 -2.62
C LEU A 236 -11.70 -20.10 -1.73
N HIS A 237 -12.93 -20.27 -2.21
CA HIS A 237 -14.12 -19.83 -1.51
C HIS A 237 -14.71 -20.91 -0.59
N GLU A 238 -14.61 -22.19 -0.95
CA GLU A 238 -15.36 -23.26 -0.30
C GLU A 238 -14.50 -24.45 0.17
N GLU A 239 -13.45 -24.84 -0.59
CA GLU A 239 -12.74 -26.10 -0.33
C GLU A 239 -11.55 -25.93 0.62
N TRP A 240 -10.99 -24.73 0.73
CA TRP A 240 -9.90 -24.46 1.65
C TRP A 240 -10.43 -24.09 3.05
N GLU A 241 -9.61 -24.29 4.10
CA GLU A 241 -9.98 -24.12 5.52
C GLU A 241 -10.62 -22.77 5.85
N GLN A 242 -10.26 -21.74 5.13
CA GLN A 242 -10.77 -20.37 5.29
C GLN A 242 -11.16 -19.79 3.93
N CYS A 243 -12.25 -19.04 3.84
CA CYS A 243 -12.59 -18.36 2.60
C CYS A 243 -11.52 -17.32 2.24
N VAL A 244 -10.99 -17.42 1.01
CA VAL A 244 -10.03 -16.46 0.45
C VAL A 244 -10.68 -15.70 -0.68
N VAL A 245 -10.92 -14.41 -0.47
CA VAL A 245 -11.42 -13.50 -1.52
C VAL A 245 -10.23 -12.86 -2.23
N HIS A 246 -10.07 -13.12 -3.53
CA HIS A 246 -8.93 -12.69 -4.33
C HIS A 246 -8.89 -11.17 -4.57
N ARG A 247 -10.04 -10.56 -4.84
CA ARG A 247 -10.31 -9.12 -5.05
C ARG A 247 -9.67 -8.47 -6.28
N ASP A 248 -8.92 -9.21 -7.10
CA ASP A 248 -8.34 -8.67 -8.34
C ASP A 248 -8.38 -9.70 -9.48
N ILE A 249 -9.57 -10.25 -9.77
CA ILE A 249 -9.75 -11.22 -10.84
C ILE A 249 -9.85 -10.47 -12.16
N LYS A 250 -8.82 -10.65 -13.02
CA LYS A 250 -8.72 -10.04 -14.34
C LYS A 250 -7.88 -10.90 -15.28
N SER A 251 -7.99 -10.70 -16.57
CA SER A 251 -7.29 -11.50 -17.59
C SER A 251 -5.76 -11.48 -17.47
N SER A 252 -5.19 -10.39 -16.99
CA SER A 252 -3.74 -10.28 -16.76
C SER A 252 -3.24 -11.10 -15.56
N ASN A 253 -4.13 -11.46 -14.62
CA ASN A 253 -3.80 -12.29 -13.46
C ASN A 253 -4.12 -13.77 -13.68
N VAL A 254 -4.69 -14.13 -14.84
CA VAL A 254 -4.89 -15.54 -15.26
C VAL A 254 -3.72 -15.96 -16.12
N MET A 255 -2.85 -16.79 -15.57
CA MET A 255 -1.67 -17.32 -16.25
C MET A 255 -1.99 -18.63 -16.94
N LEU A 256 -1.26 -18.93 -18.03
CA LEU A 256 -1.46 -20.14 -18.83
C LEU A 256 -0.17 -20.97 -18.84
N ASP A 257 -0.27 -22.22 -18.38
CA ASP A 257 0.83 -23.18 -18.44
C ASP A 257 1.08 -23.67 -19.88
N SER A 258 2.08 -24.55 -20.08
CA SER A 258 2.42 -25.11 -21.39
C SER A 258 1.26 -25.82 -22.10
N ASN A 259 0.27 -26.31 -21.35
CA ASN A 259 -0.90 -27.00 -21.85
C ASN A 259 -2.16 -26.11 -21.91
N PHE A 260 -2.01 -24.79 -21.75
CA PHE A 260 -3.13 -23.85 -21.64
C PHE A 260 -4.09 -24.16 -20.48
N ASN A 261 -3.61 -24.75 -19.39
CA ASN A 261 -4.36 -24.75 -18.15
C ASN A 261 -4.30 -23.38 -17.50
N ALA A 262 -5.44 -22.89 -17.02
CA ALA A 262 -5.50 -21.61 -16.32
C ALA A 262 -5.01 -21.76 -14.89
N LYS A 263 -4.20 -20.82 -14.45
CA LYS A 263 -3.74 -20.66 -13.07
C LYS A 263 -3.92 -19.21 -12.65
N LEU A 264 -4.72 -18.98 -11.59
CA LEU A 264 -4.92 -17.64 -11.02
C LEU A 264 -3.71 -17.25 -10.18
N GLY A 265 -3.19 -16.05 -10.40
CA GLY A 265 -2.04 -15.48 -9.69
C GLY A 265 -2.29 -14.07 -9.19
N ASP A 266 -1.28 -13.45 -8.61
CA ASP A 266 -1.29 -12.09 -8.03
C ASP A 266 -2.24 -11.93 -6.84
N PHE A 267 -1.87 -12.53 -5.72
CA PHE A 267 -2.63 -12.50 -4.46
C PHE A 267 -2.33 -11.28 -3.58
N GLY A 268 -1.71 -10.24 -4.11
CA GLY A 268 -1.33 -9.03 -3.37
C GLY A 268 -2.50 -8.29 -2.71
N LEU A 269 -3.70 -8.41 -3.27
CA LEU A 269 -4.92 -7.84 -2.71
C LEU A 269 -5.82 -8.86 -1.99
N ALA A 270 -5.45 -10.14 -1.96
CA ALA A 270 -6.27 -11.19 -1.38
C ALA A 270 -6.50 -11.02 0.13
N ARG A 271 -7.63 -11.51 0.63
CA ARG A 271 -8.01 -11.47 2.05
C ARG A 271 -8.63 -12.78 2.48
N PHE A 272 -8.27 -13.18 3.71
CA PHE A 272 -9.00 -14.20 4.44
C PHE A 272 -10.29 -13.59 4.99
N VAL A 273 -11.38 -14.31 4.84
CA VAL A 273 -12.72 -13.91 5.32
C VAL A 273 -13.26 -15.02 6.18
N ASP A 274 -13.76 -14.66 7.35
CA ASP A 274 -14.44 -15.62 8.21
C ASP A 274 -15.86 -15.86 7.68
N HIS A 275 -16.24 -17.12 7.48
CA HIS A 275 -17.56 -17.52 7.01
C HIS A 275 -18.68 -17.06 7.95
N GLU A 276 -18.40 -16.98 9.27
CA GLU A 276 -19.42 -16.65 10.28
C GLU A 276 -19.66 -15.13 10.42
N LEU A 277 -18.64 -14.30 10.18
CA LEU A 277 -18.72 -12.86 10.44
C LEU A 277 -19.14 -12.02 9.23
N GLY A 278 -19.25 -12.60 8.05
CA GLY A 278 -19.50 -11.87 6.82
C GLY A 278 -18.35 -10.92 6.46
N SER A 279 -18.21 -10.56 5.18
CA SER A 279 -17.13 -9.68 4.77
C SER A 279 -17.41 -8.22 5.16
N GLN A 280 -16.89 -7.76 6.27
CA GLN A 280 -16.80 -6.32 6.55
C GLN A 280 -15.60 -5.75 5.78
N THR A 281 -15.73 -5.63 4.47
CA THR A 281 -14.69 -5.00 3.65
C THR A 281 -14.93 -3.50 3.63
N THR A 282 -14.25 -2.77 4.50
CA THR A 282 -14.35 -1.31 4.59
C THR A 282 -13.52 -0.58 3.52
N VAL A 283 -12.70 -1.29 2.74
CA VAL A 283 -11.80 -0.70 1.74
C VAL A 283 -12.07 -1.32 0.38
N VAL A 284 -12.52 -0.50 -0.57
CA VAL A 284 -12.63 -0.84 -1.99
C VAL A 284 -11.23 -1.15 -2.52
N ALA A 285 -11.03 -2.34 -3.07
CA ALA A 285 -9.77 -2.77 -3.66
C ALA A 285 -10.02 -3.63 -4.89
N GLY A 286 -9.19 -3.47 -5.90
CA GLY A 286 -9.30 -4.17 -7.17
C GLY A 286 -8.97 -3.27 -8.36
N THR A 287 -9.15 -3.80 -9.57
CA THR A 287 -8.92 -3.06 -10.81
C THR A 287 -10.23 -2.48 -11.33
N MET A 288 -10.30 -1.14 -11.46
CA MET A 288 -11.45 -0.46 -12.07
C MET A 288 -11.78 -1.06 -13.44
N GLY A 289 -13.07 -1.28 -13.71
CA GLY A 289 -13.55 -1.95 -14.93
C GLY A 289 -13.69 -3.47 -14.83
N TYR A 290 -13.13 -4.08 -13.78
CA TYR A 290 -13.35 -5.49 -13.42
C TYR A 290 -14.17 -5.66 -12.14
N MET A 291 -14.46 -4.58 -11.46
CA MET A 291 -15.32 -4.59 -10.28
C MET A 291 -16.79 -4.74 -10.68
N ALA A 292 -17.58 -5.41 -9.85
CA ALA A 292 -19.01 -5.51 -10.04
C ALA A 292 -19.67 -4.11 -9.90
N PRO A 293 -20.78 -3.86 -10.60
CA PRO A 293 -21.47 -2.56 -10.52
C PRO A 293 -21.93 -2.17 -9.12
N GLU A 294 -22.12 -3.16 -8.26
CA GLU A 294 -22.58 -2.99 -6.87
C GLU A 294 -21.46 -2.54 -5.90
N TYR A 295 -20.24 -2.42 -6.39
CA TYR A 295 -19.06 -2.11 -5.57
C TYR A 295 -18.93 -0.63 -5.26
#